data_83f2aefe77d68f790639c93ddae609b1
#
_entry.id   83f2aefe77d68f790639c93ddae609b1
#
_cell.length_a   1.000
_cell.length_b   1.000
_cell.length_c   1.000
_cell.angle_alpha   90.00
_cell.angle_beta   90.00
_cell.angle_gamma   90.00
#
_symmetry.space_group_name_H-M   'P 1'
#
loop_
_entity.id
_entity.type
_entity.pdbx_description
1 polymer ?
#
loop_
_entity_poly.entity_id
_entity_poly.type
_entity_poly.pdbx_seq_one_letter_code
_entity_poly.pdbx_strand_id
1 'polypeptide(L)'
;MCDNIIKFENVKKIYYLYKNEKEQFSYLFKSKKNIKQHIALNNINFLVNKGESIGIIGKNGAGKSTILKMITGVTFPTEGKVTIIGNVAALLELTAGFVPEMTGRENIYLKSYLTGLSEDRIKEIEDDIVDFADLGEYIDQPIRTYSSGMKARLGFSININIKPDILVIDEALSVGDASFRKKCHEKIISLVESGVTVLYVSHSIDSVLEICTRVIYLKKGNIVYD
;
A
#
# COMPACT_ATOMS: atom_id res chain seq x y z
N MET A 1 -0.69 21.96 16.34
CA MET A 1 -0.17 20.67 16.81
C MET A 1 0.18 19.86 15.56
N CYS A 2 1.39 19.33 15.45
CA CYS A 2 1.71 18.45 14.33
C CYS A 2 0.93 17.14 14.53
N ASP A 3 -0.10 16.93 13.71
CA ASP A 3 -0.92 15.71 13.80
C ASP A 3 -0.18 14.59 13.07
N ASN A 4 0.65 13.86 13.83
CA ASN A 4 1.33 12.69 13.31
C ASN A 4 0.31 11.62 12.95
N ILE A 5 0.19 11.28 11.67
CA ILE A 5 -0.74 10.27 11.16
C ILE A 5 -0.10 8.87 11.12
N ILE A 6 1.24 8.82 11.00
CA ILE A 6 2.04 7.58 11.07
C ILE A 6 3.18 7.77 12.06
N LYS A 7 3.36 6.80 12.96
CA LYS A 7 4.44 6.81 13.93
C LYS A 7 5.07 5.42 14.07
N PHE A 8 6.38 5.34 13.88
CA PHE A 8 7.21 4.17 14.16
C PHE A 8 8.11 4.48 15.37
N GLU A 9 8.03 3.65 16.42
CA GLU A 9 8.75 3.83 17.68
C GLU A 9 9.54 2.56 18.02
N ASN A 10 10.87 2.61 17.87
CA ASN A 10 11.81 1.52 18.14
C ASN A 10 11.41 0.21 17.46
N VAL A 11 10.91 0.31 16.22
CA VAL A 11 10.32 -0.84 15.51
C VAL A 11 11.40 -1.78 15.04
N LYS A 12 11.24 -3.06 15.43
CA LYS A 12 12.07 -4.17 14.95
C LYS A 12 11.17 -5.25 14.36
N LYS A 13 11.59 -5.82 13.25
CA LYS A 13 10.92 -6.97 12.62
C LYS A 13 11.89 -8.08 12.33
N ILE A 14 11.58 -9.24 12.91
CA ILE A 14 12.33 -10.48 12.72
C ILE A 14 11.41 -11.48 12.01
N TYR A 15 11.90 -12.05 10.92
CA TYR A 15 11.28 -13.22 10.28
C TYR A 15 12.06 -14.48 10.65
N TYR A 16 11.33 -15.52 11.05
CA TYR A 16 11.89 -16.82 11.36
C TYR A 16 11.82 -17.71 10.13
N LEU A 17 12.96 -18.25 9.72
CA LEU A 17 13.07 -19.09 8.52
C LEU A 17 13.07 -20.56 8.94
N TYR A 18 11.92 -21.20 8.78
CA TYR A 18 11.74 -22.63 9.08
C TYR A 18 12.16 -23.49 7.88
N LYS A 19 12.81 -24.64 8.14
CA LYS A 19 13.20 -25.58 7.08
C LYS A 19 12.05 -26.46 6.62
N ASN A 20 11.07 -26.69 7.51
CA ASN A 20 9.89 -27.51 7.24
C ASN A 20 8.77 -27.19 8.25
N GLU A 21 7.56 -27.67 7.96
CA GLU A 21 6.38 -27.48 8.83
C GLU A 21 6.56 -28.05 10.24
N LYS A 22 7.29 -29.16 10.39
CA LYS A 22 7.58 -29.78 11.69
C LYS A 22 8.43 -28.85 12.58
N GLU A 23 9.35 -28.10 11.99
CA GLU A 23 10.16 -27.11 12.70
C GLU A 23 9.28 -25.93 13.13
N GLN A 24 8.33 -25.52 12.31
CA GLN A 24 7.36 -24.47 12.64
C GLN A 24 6.45 -24.89 13.82
N PHE A 25 5.92 -26.13 13.82
CA PHE A 25 5.14 -26.65 14.94
C PHE A 25 5.98 -26.82 16.22
N SER A 26 7.22 -27.28 16.08
CA SER A 26 8.16 -27.42 17.20
C SER A 26 8.46 -26.09 17.87
N TYR A 27 8.44 -24.97 17.14
CA TYR A 27 8.65 -23.62 17.66
C TYR A 27 7.58 -23.18 18.68
N LEU A 28 6.34 -23.65 18.54
CA LEU A 28 5.25 -23.37 19.48
C LEU A 28 5.47 -24.00 20.85
N PHE A 29 6.28 -25.09 20.93
CA PHE A 29 6.42 -25.91 22.14
C PHE A 29 7.86 -26.05 22.65
N LYS A 30 8.88 -25.66 21.88
CA LYS A 30 10.31 -25.81 22.23
C LYS A 30 11.07 -24.49 22.12
N SER A 31 12.15 -24.40 22.92
CA SER A 31 13.03 -23.23 23.00
C SER A 31 13.56 -22.74 21.65
N LYS A 32 13.56 -21.41 21.45
CA LYS A 32 13.93 -20.65 20.24
C LYS A 32 15.38 -20.83 19.73
N LYS A 33 16.17 -21.75 20.28
CA LYS A 33 17.65 -21.72 20.22
C LYS A 33 18.30 -22.01 18.84
N ASN A 34 17.59 -22.52 17.82
CA ASN A 34 18.25 -22.96 16.59
C ASN A 34 17.55 -22.54 15.27
N ILE A 35 16.63 -21.57 15.30
CA ILE A 35 15.93 -21.15 14.08
C ILE A 35 16.67 -19.95 13.48
N LYS A 36 16.95 -20.05 12.17
CA LYS A 36 17.58 -18.96 11.43
C LYS A 36 16.65 -17.73 11.42
N GLN A 37 17.16 -16.62 11.89
CA GLN A 37 16.45 -15.35 11.94
C GLN A 37 16.94 -14.42 10.83
N HIS A 38 15.98 -13.70 10.23
CA HIS A 38 16.24 -12.60 9.33
C HIS A 38 15.68 -11.32 9.92
N ILE A 39 16.54 -10.38 10.28
CA ILE A 39 16.14 -9.06 10.78
C ILE A 39 15.83 -8.20 9.56
N ALA A 40 14.55 -7.97 9.32
CA ALA A 40 14.08 -7.15 8.20
C ALA A 40 14.10 -5.66 8.52
N LEU A 41 13.80 -5.31 9.79
CA LEU A 41 13.87 -3.94 10.30
C LEU A 41 14.52 -3.96 11.69
N ASN A 42 15.36 -2.97 11.97
CA ASN A 42 16.11 -2.88 13.21
C ASN A 42 16.06 -1.44 13.74
N ASN A 43 15.36 -1.25 14.85
CA ASN A 43 15.23 0.03 15.56
C ASN A 43 14.80 1.20 14.65
N ILE A 44 13.73 1.00 13.89
CA ILE A 44 13.18 2.01 12.99
C ILE A 44 12.37 3.02 13.79
N ASN A 45 12.71 4.30 13.61
CA ASN A 45 12.03 5.43 14.24
C ASN A 45 11.80 6.51 13.17
N PHE A 46 10.56 6.87 12.91
CA PHE A 46 10.17 8.04 12.11
C PHE A 46 8.71 8.42 12.36
N LEU A 47 8.38 9.64 12.00
CA LEU A 47 7.03 10.21 12.08
C LEU A 47 6.63 10.75 10.71
N VAL A 48 5.33 10.66 10.41
CA VAL A 48 4.75 11.30 9.22
C VAL A 48 3.60 12.17 9.67
N ASN A 49 3.62 13.43 9.26
CA ASN A 49 2.55 14.37 9.53
C ASN A 49 1.42 14.22 8.49
N LYS A 50 0.22 14.61 8.86
CA LYS A 50 -0.92 14.65 7.93
C LYS A 50 -0.58 15.57 6.74
N GLY A 51 -0.86 15.09 5.52
CA GLY A 51 -0.58 15.82 4.28
C GLY A 51 0.88 15.79 3.82
N GLU A 52 1.77 15.09 4.53
CA GLU A 52 3.16 14.93 4.13
C GLU A 52 3.31 13.84 3.05
N SER A 53 4.16 14.07 2.06
CA SER A 53 4.52 13.06 1.05
C SER A 53 5.96 12.59 1.25
N ILE A 54 6.12 11.29 1.56
CA ILE A 54 7.42 10.69 1.90
C ILE A 54 7.80 9.61 0.91
N GLY A 55 9.01 9.70 0.38
CA GLY A 55 9.66 8.67 -0.41
C GLY A 55 10.45 7.69 0.48
N ILE A 56 10.26 6.39 0.30
CA ILE A 56 11.08 5.37 0.95
C ILE A 56 11.93 4.71 -0.13
N ILE A 57 13.24 4.96 -0.08
CA ILE A 57 14.20 4.42 -1.04
C ILE A 57 15.18 3.46 -0.39
N GLY A 58 15.76 2.55 -1.17
CA GLY A 58 16.75 1.59 -0.71
C GLY A 58 16.84 0.38 -1.64
N LYS A 59 17.94 -0.38 -1.54
CA LYS A 59 18.14 -1.60 -2.34
C LYS A 59 17.10 -2.68 -2.03
N ASN A 60 16.99 -3.67 -2.92
CA ASN A 60 16.15 -4.85 -2.65
C ASN A 60 16.59 -5.53 -1.35
N GLY A 61 15.61 -5.92 -0.52
CA GLY A 61 15.87 -6.48 0.81
C GLY A 61 16.23 -5.44 1.89
N ALA A 62 16.17 -4.13 1.61
CA ALA A 62 16.44 -3.10 2.62
C ALA A 62 15.38 -2.99 3.72
N GLY A 63 14.17 -3.55 3.51
CA GLY A 63 13.06 -3.50 4.48
C GLY A 63 11.85 -2.68 4.02
N LYS A 64 11.89 -2.05 2.83
CA LYS A 64 10.82 -1.19 2.30
C LYS A 64 9.44 -1.84 2.34
N SER A 65 9.27 -3.00 1.71
CA SER A 65 7.99 -3.73 1.69
C SER A 65 7.54 -4.19 3.08
N THR A 66 8.47 -4.34 4.04
CA THR A 66 8.12 -4.67 5.43
C THR A 66 7.49 -3.45 6.12
N ILE A 67 7.99 -2.24 5.88
CA ILE A 67 7.39 -1.00 6.38
C ILE A 67 5.98 -0.84 5.78
N LEU A 68 5.84 -1.00 4.46
CA LEU A 68 4.53 -0.90 3.80
C LEU A 68 3.51 -1.89 4.37
N LYS A 69 3.91 -3.17 4.56
CA LYS A 69 3.06 -4.20 5.17
C LYS A 69 2.65 -3.88 6.61
N MET A 70 3.45 -3.13 7.36
CA MET A 70 3.07 -2.67 8.70
C MET A 70 2.07 -1.52 8.64
N ILE A 71 2.24 -0.59 7.71
CA ILE A 71 1.31 0.54 7.52
C ILE A 71 -0.06 0.04 7.04
N THR A 72 -0.08 -0.96 6.17
CA THR A 72 -1.33 -1.58 5.68
C THR A 72 -1.93 -2.63 6.62
N GLY A 73 -1.33 -2.86 7.79
CA GLY A 73 -1.83 -3.81 8.79
C GLY A 73 -1.64 -5.29 8.44
N VAL A 74 -0.94 -5.60 7.34
CA VAL A 74 -0.67 -7.00 6.91
C VAL A 74 0.32 -7.70 7.84
N THR A 75 1.21 -6.96 8.50
CA THR A 75 2.15 -7.51 9.47
C THR A 75 2.36 -6.57 10.65
N PHE A 76 2.77 -7.13 11.79
CA PHE A 76 3.02 -6.37 13.01
C PHE A 76 4.50 -6.38 13.37
N PRO A 77 5.00 -5.39 14.12
CA PRO A 77 6.37 -5.37 14.62
C PRO A 77 6.62 -6.53 15.59
N THR A 78 7.86 -7.01 15.66
CA THR A 78 8.30 -7.99 16.66
C THR A 78 8.61 -7.29 17.99
N GLU A 79 9.15 -6.08 17.93
CA GLU A 79 9.41 -5.19 19.04
C GLU A 79 9.09 -3.75 18.63
N GLY A 80 8.79 -2.87 19.59
CA GLY A 80 8.40 -1.49 19.34
C GLY A 80 6.92 -1.33 18.99
N LYS A 81 6.54 -0.16 18.48
CA LYS A 81 5.15 0.19 18.20
C LYS A 81 5.01 0.92 16.87
N VAL A 82 3.98 0.57 16.11
CA VAL A 82 3.50 1.31 14.94
C VAL A 82 2.12 1.86 15.26
N THR A 83 1.93 3.15 15.04
CA THR A 83 0.63 3.81 15.21
C THR A 83 0.23 4.42 13.87
N ILE A 84 -0.96 4.10 13.40
CA ILE A 84 -1.57 4.64 12.17
C ILE A 84 -2.91 5.24 12.53
N ILE A 85 -3.19 6.45 12.05
CA ILE A 85 -4.44 7.17 12.29
C ILE A 85 -5.08 7.49 10.94
N GLY A 86 -6.32 7.04 10.74
CA GLY A 86 -7.06 7.24 9.49
C GLY A 86 -7.09 6.01 8.58
N ASN A 87 -7.75 6.19 7.43
CA ASN A 87 -7.96 5.12 6.44
C ASN A 87 -6.75 5.02 5.49
N VAL A 88 -6.24 3.81 5.32
CA VAL A 88 -5.11 3.52 4.44
C VAL A 88 -5.61 2.87 3.15
N ALA A 89 -5.30 3.46 2.01
CA ALA A 89 -5.40 2.79 0.71
C ALA A 89 -4.00 2.39 0.23
N ALA A 90 -3.88 1.15 -0.23
CA ALA A 90 -2.62 0.64 -0.75
C ALA A 90 -2.76 0.25 -2.23
N LEU A 91 -1.86 0.76 -3.04
CA LEU A 91 -1.77 0.38 -4.46
C LEU A 91 -0.88 -0.86 -4.69
N LEU A 92 -0.57 -1.60 -3.61
CA LEU A 92 0.26 -2.80 -3.61
C LEU A 92 -0.45 -4.02 -4.21
N GLU A 93 -1.73 -4.17 -3.89
CA GLU A 93 -2.57 -5.32 -4.24
C GLU A 93 -3.90 -4.83 -4.83
N LEU A 94 -3.82 -4.23 -6.01
CA LEU A 94 -4.97 -3.58 -6.67
C LEU A 94 -6.18 -4.50 -6.84
N THR A 95 -5.93 -5.79 -7.06
CA THR A 95 -6.95 -6.80 -7.31
C THR A 95 -7.36 -7.60 -6.07
N ALA A 96 -6.76 -7.32 -4.91
CA ALA A 96 -7.14 -7.97 -3.67
C ALA A 96 -8.60 -7.65 -3.30
N GLY A 97 -9.33 -8.68 -2.87
CA GLY A 97 -10.74 -8.56 -2.50
C GLY A 97 -11.73 -8.56 -3.67
N PHE A 98 -11.27 -8.69 -4.90
CA PHE A 98 -12.16 -8.87 -6.04
C PHE A 98 -12.80 -10.26 -6.05
N VAL A 99 -14.11 -10.31 -6.33
CA VAL A 99 -14.86 -11.55 -6.52
C VAL A 99 -15.02 -11.77 -8.04
N PRO A 100 -14.42 -12.82 -8.60
CA PRO A 100 -14.36 -13.03 -10.04
C PRO A 100 -15.73 -13.18 -10.73
N GLU A 101 -16.72 -13.68 -10.01
CA GLU A 101 -18.09 -13.92 -10.49
C GLU A 101 -18.92 -12.64 -10.56
N MET A 102 -18.57 -11.63 -9.77
CA MET A 102 -19.21 -10.33 -9.74
C MET A 102 -18.72 -9.45 -10.90
N THR A 103 -19.59 -8.54 -11.35
CA THR A 103 -19.26 -7.50 -12.34
C THR A 103 -18.23 -6.51 -11.78
N GLY A 104 -17.65 -5.68 -12.66
CA GLY A 104 -16.78 -4.59 -12.22
C GLY A 104 -17.50 -3.63 -11.29
N ARG A 105 -18.75 -3.27 -11.62
CA ARG A 105 -19.60 -2.38 -10.81
C ARG A 105 -19.89 -2.96 -9.44
N GLU A 106 -20.28 -4.22 -9.34
CA GLU A 106 -20.49 -4.90 -8.06
C GLU A 106 -19.20 -4.97 -7.21
N ASN A 107 -18.05 -5.16 -7.85
CA ASN A 107 -16.76 -5.12 -7.16
C ASN A 107 -16.36 -3.71 -6.69
N ILE A 108 -16.80 -2.63 -7.36
CA ILE A 108 -16.67 -1.25 -6.84
C ILE A 108 -17.38 -1.16 -5.49
N TYR A 109 -18.64 -1.57 -5.42
CA TYR A 109 -19.42 -1.55 -4.19
C TYR A 109 -18.79 -2.40 -3.10
N LEU A 110 -18.49 -3.67 -3.41
CA LEU A 110 -17.88 -4.60 -2.45
C LEU A 110 -16.61 -4.03 -1.82
N LYS A 111 -15.69 -3.56 -2.67
CA LYS A 111 -14.41 -3.05 -2.21
C LYS A 111 -14.57 -1.75 -1.41
N SER A 112 -15.49 -0.89 -1.81
CA SER A 112 -15.79 0.36 -1.10
C SER A 112 -16.44 0.10 0.27
N TYR A 113 -17.33 -0.88 0.38
CA TYR A 113 -17.88 -1.32 1.68
C TYR A 113 -16.80 -1.87 2.62
N LEU A 114 -15.84 -2.64 2.09
CA LEU A 114 -14.72 -3.16 2.88
C LEU A 114 -13.81 -2.06 3.44
N THR A 115 -13.82 -0.88 2.83
CA THR A 115 -13.11 0.31 3.36
C THR A 115 -13.97 1.16 4.29
N GLY A 116 -15.21 0.75 4.56
CA GLY A 116 -16.13 1.42 5.49
C GLY A 116 -16.93 2.56 4.90
N LEU A 117 -17.02 2.70 3.57
CA LEU A 117 -17.87 3.70 2.93
C LEU A 117 -19.35 3.33 3.04
N SER A 118 -20.21 4.34 3.22
CA SER A 118 -21.66 4.18 3.11
C SER A 118 -22.10 4.04 1.65
N GLU A 119 -23.27 3.44 1.43
CA GLU A 119 -23.83 3.27 0.09
C GLU A 119 -24.01 4.61 -0.65
N ASP A 120 -24.50 5.63 0.05
CA ASP A 120 -24.69 6.96 -0.56
C ASP A 120 -23.36 7.53 -1.03
N ARG A 121 -22.29 7.39 -0.23
CA ARG A 121 -20.94 7.84 -0.63
C ARG A 121 -20.39 7.05 -1.80
N ILE A 122 -20.69 5.76 -1.89
CA ILE A 122 -20.27 4.93 -3.04
C ILE A 122 -20.97 5.41 -4.31
N LYS A 123 -22.27 5.68 -4.26
CA LYS A 123 -23.03 6.22 -5.39
C LYS A 123 -22.49 7.57 -5.90
N GLU A 124 -22.03 8.43 -4.98
CA GLU A 124 -21.42 9.72 -5.35
C GLU A 124 -20.12 9.59 -6.14
N ILE A 125 -19.34 8.53 -5.88
CA ILE A 125 -17.99 8.35 -6.49
C ILE A 125 -17.97 7.27 -7.59
N GLU A 126 -19.07 6.55 -7.79
CA GLU A 126 -19.17 5.43 -8.73
C GLU A 126 -18.82 5.85 -10.15
N ASP A 127 -19.44 6.92 -10.63
CA ASP A 127 -19.21 7.42 -11.97
C ASP A 127 -17.77 7.87 -12.17
N ASP A 128 -17.18 8.56 -11.19
CA ASP A 128 -15.76 8.94 -11.20
C ASP A 128 -14.84 7.71 -11.31
N ILE A 129 -15.19 6.61 -10.61
CA ILE A 129 -14.41 5.35 -10.66
C ILE A 129 -14.53 4.72 -12.05
N VAL A 130 -15.75 4.64 -12.57
CA VAL A 130 -16.03 4.02 -13.89
C VAL A 130 -15.32 4.79 -14.99
N ASP A 131 -15.44 6.11 -15.02
CA ASP A 131 -14.81 6.99 -16.00
C ASP A 131 -13.28 6.95 -15.92
N PHE A 132 -12.75 6.89 -14.69
CA PHE A 132 -11.31 6.76 -14.52
C PHE A 132 -10.79 5.41 -15.01
N ALA A 133 -11.49 4.32 -14.71
CA ALA A 133 -11.12 2.97 -15.12
C ALA A 133 -11.12 2.80 -16.64
N ASP A 134 -12.04 3.51 -17.33
CA ASP A 134 -12.16 3.53 -18.80
C ASP A 134 -12.23 2.10 -19.37
N LEU A 135 -13.20 1.31 -18.88
CA LEU A 135 -13.40 -0.09 -19.25
C LEU A 135 -14.56 -0.29 -20.23
N GLY A 136 -15.30 0.79 -20.56
CA GLY A 136 -16.47 0.74 -21.42
C GLY A 136 -17.52 -0.26 -20.89
N GLU A 137 -18.14 -1.00 -21.80
CA GLU A 137 -19.19 -1.98 -21.48
C GLU A 137 -18.71 -3.15 -20.60
N TYR A 138 -17.40 -3.35 -20.45
CA TYR A 138 -16.86 -4.38 -19.57
C TYR A 138 -17.17 -4.13 -18.11
N ILE A 139 -17.47 -2.89 -17.71
CA ILE A 139 -17.76 -2.57 -16.29
C ILE A 139 -18.93 -3.41 -15.75
N ASP A 140 -19.89 -3.77 -16.59
CA ASP A 140 -21.06 -4.57 -16.24
C ASP A 140 -20.88 -6.06 -16.58
N GLN A 141 -19.65 -6.49 -16.93
CA GLN A 141 -19.29 -7.90 -17.13
C GLN A 141 -18.57 -8.47 -15.91
N PRO A 142 -18.65 -9.80 -15.66
CA PRO A 142 -17.95 -10.45 -14.57
C PRO A 142 -16.42 -10.26 -14.68
N ILE A 143 -15.75 -9.96 -13.55
CA ILE A 143 -14.29 -9.70 -13.52
C ILE A 143 -13.46 -10.88 -14.01
N ARG A 144 -13.96 -12.13 -13.93
CA ARG A 144 -13.27 -13.30 -14.50
C ARG A 144 -12.98 -13.16 -16.00
N THR A 145 -13.74 -12.31 -16.73
CA THR A 145 -13.52 -12.04 -18.16
C THR A 145 -12.48 -10.95 -18.43
N TYR A 146 -12.03 -10.23 -17.38
CA TYR A 146 -11.09 -9.13 -17.51
C TYR A 146 -9.67 -9.62 -17.70
N SER A 147 -8.92 -8.89 -18.55
CA SER A 147 -7.46 -9.01 -18.58
C SER A 147 -6.83 -8.54 -17.25
N SER A 148 -5.57 -8.91 -17.02
CA SER A 148 -4.83 -8.42 -15.84
C SER A 148 -4.75 -6.89 -15.80
N GLY A 149 -4.57 -6.25 -16.98
CA GLY A 149 -4.57 -4.80 -17.13
C GLY A 149 -5.91 -4.17 -16.74
N MET A 150 -7.03 -4.71 -17.19
CA MET A 150 -8.37 -4.22 -16.84
C MET A 150 -8.65 -4.33 -15.35
N LYS A 151 -8.29 -5.46 -14.74
CA LYS A 151 -8.40 -5.64 -13.27
C LYS A 151 -7.58 -4.61 -12.51
N ALA A 152 -6.36 -4.37 -12.95
CA ALA A 152 -5.47 -3.41 -12.32
C ALA A 152 -5.98 -1.96 -12.51
N ARG A 153 -6.51 -1.59 -13.70
CA ARG A 153 -7.16 -0.30 -13.95
C ARG A 153 -8.33 -0.07 -13.00
N LEU A 154 -9.24 -1.05 -12.88
CA LEU A 154 -10.37 -0.96 -11.95
C LEU A 154 -9.92 -0.83 -10.50
N GLY A 155 -8.99 -1.69 -10.05
CA GLY A 155 -8.48 -1.67 -8.68
C GLY A 155 -7.79 -0.36 -8.32
N PHE A 156 -7.02 0.22 -9.23
CA PHE A 156 -6.43 1.54 -9.07
C PHE A 156 -7.51 2.62 -8.95
N SER A 157 -8.48 2.63 -9.88
CA SER A 157 -9.56 3.62 -9.92
C SER A 157 -10.37 3.64 -8.63
N ILE A 158 -10.68 2.47 -8.06
CA ILE A 158 -11.38 2.38 -6.78
C ILE A 158 -10.52 3.01 -5.67
N ASN A 159 -9.26 2.56 -5.52
CA ASN A 159 -8.41 2.98 -4.39
C ASN A 159 -8.16 4.49 -4.34
N ILE A 160 -8.03 5.15 -5.49
CA ILE A 160 -7.75 6.61 -5.52
C ILE A 160 -8.99 7.48 -5.38
N ASN A 161 -10.17 7.00 -5.77
CA ASN A 161 -11.41 7.79 -5.67
C ASN A 161 -12.10 7.67 -4.30
N ILE A 162 -11.74 6.68 -3.48
CA ILE A 162 -12.20 6.54 -2.09
C ILE A 162 -11.70 7.70 -1.19
N LYS A 163 -10.68 8.47 -1.62
CA LYS A 163 -10.03 9.56 -0.89
C LYS A 163 -9.55 9.11 0.50
N PRO A 164 -8.51 8.29 0.57
CA PRO A 164 -7.93 7.83 1.83
C PRO A 164 -7.23 8.97 2.57
N ASP A 165 -7.03 8.81 3.89
CA ASP A 165 -6.16 9.69 4.67
C ASP A 165 -4.68 9.45 4.36
N ILE A 166 -4.34 8.18 4.06
CA ILE A 166 -2.99 7.71 3.75
C ILE A 166 -3.03 6.88 2.47
N LEU A 167 -2.27 7.28 1.47
CA LEU A 167 -2.07 6.54 0.23
C LEU A 167 -0.69 5.89 0.22
N VAL A 168 -0.64 4.56 0.12
CA VAL A 168 0.60 3.80 0.03
C VAL A 168 0.81 3.34 -1.40
N ILE A 169 1.92 3.75 -1.99
CA ILE A 169 2.28 3.49 -3.38
C ILE A 169 3.57 2.67 -3.41
N ASP A 170 3.55 1.52 -4.07
CA ASP A 170 4.77 0.77 -4.39
C ASP A 170 5.13 0.97 -5.86
N GLU A 171 6.38 0.81 -6.19
CA GLU A 171 6.98 0.90 -7.52
C GLU A 171 6.20 0.16 -8.63
N ALA A 172 5.39 -0.84 -8.26
CA ALA A 172 4.55 -1.64 -9.16
C ALA A 172 3.42 -0.87 -9.86
N LEU A 173 3.42 0.48 -9.86
CA LEU A 173 2.48 1.32 -10.63
C LEU A 173 2.63 1.22 -12.17
N SER A 174 3.28 0.16 -12.66
CA SER A 174 3.31 -0.21 -14.09
C SER A 174 1.96 -0.78 -14.55
N VAL A 175 0.86 -0.10 -14.16
CA VAL A 175 -0.50 -0.52 -14.45
C VAL A 175 -0.96 0.06 -15.79
N GLY A 176 -1.49 -0.79 -16.65
CA GLY A 176 -2.06 -0.37 -17.92
C GLY A 176 -1.02 0.08 -18.96
N ASP A 177 -1.51 0.74 -19.99
CA ASP A 177 -0.71 1.34 -21.06
C ASP A 177 -0.08 2.68 -20.64
N ALA A 178 0.68 3.29 -21.56
CA ALA A 178 1.37 4.56 -21.29
C ALA A 178 0.40 5.72 -20.98
N SER A 179 -0.76 5.73 -21.63
CA SER A 179 -1.80 6.75 -21.43
C SER A 179 -2.38 6.64 -20.02
N PHE A 180 -2.74 5.43 -19.61
CA PHE A 180 -3.29 5.19 -18.27
C PHE A 180 -2.26 5.47 -17.17
N ARG A 181 -0.99 5.11 -17.36
CA ARG A 181 0.08 5.46 -16.41
C ARG A 181 0.22 6.96 -16.19
N LYS A 182 0.13 7.76 -17.29
CA LYS A 182 0.14 9.22 -17.20
C LYS A 182 -1.05 9.73 -16.38
N LYS A 183 -2.26 9.23 -16.66
CA LYS A 183 -3.50 9.57 -15.93
C LYS A 183 -3.38 9.21 -14.42
N CYS A 184 -2.79 8.07 -14.09
CA CYS A 184 -2.51 7.67 -12.71
C CYS A 184 -1.56 8.64 -12.02
N HIS A 185 -0.46 9.00 -12.67
CA HIS A 185 0.55 9.92 -12.14
C HIS A 185 -0.04 11.31 -11.84
N GLU A 186 -0.77 11.89 -12.81
CA GLU A 186 -1.45 13.17 -12.63
C GLU A 186 -2.45 13.14 -11.46
N LYS A 187 -3.17 12.03 -11.31
CA LYS A 187 -4.12 11.86 -10.20
C LYS A 187 -3.41 11.76 -8.84
N ILE A 188 -2.27 11.07 -8.77
CA ILE A 188 -1.47 10.99 -7.53
C ILE A 188 -0.97 12.38 -7.14
N ILE A 189 -0.45 13.17 -8.07
CA ILE A 189 -0.03 14.56 -7.81
C ILE A 189 -1.20 15.38 -7.26
N SER A 190 -2.37 15.29 -7.89
CA SER A 190 -3.57 16.00 -7.41
C SER A 190 -4.00 15.58 -6.00
N LEU A 191 -3.80 14.32 -5.61
CA LEU A 191 -4.07 13.85 -4.25
C LEU A 191 -3.06 14.42 -3.24
N VAL A 192 -1.78 14.49 -3.59
CA VAL A 192 -0.74 15.15 -2.77
C VAL A 192 -1.09 16.62 -2.56
N GLU A 193 -1.43 17.34 -3.63
CA GLU A 193 -1.82 18.76 -3.57
C GLU A 193 -3.10 19.00 -2.74
N SER A 194 -4.01 18.01 -2.72
CA SER A 194 -5.22 18.06 -1.89
C SER A 194 -4.98 17.74 -0.41
N GLY A 195 -3.73 17.45 -0.01
CA GLY A 195 -3.34 17.17 1.38
C GLY A 195 -3.51 15.72 1.83
N VAL A 196 -3.64 14.76 0.91
CA VAL A 196 -3.56 13.32 1.22
C VAL A 196 -2.12 12.99 1.62
N THR A 197 -1.95 12.24 2.72
CA THR A 197 -0.62 11.76 3.13
C THR A 197 -0.18 10.64 2.20
N VAL A 198 1.02 10.74 1.62
CA VAL A 198 1.51 9.76 0.64
C VAL A 198 2.81 9.12 1.12
N LEU A 199 2.85 7.78 1.08
CA LEU A 199 4.10 7.02 1.18
C LEU A 199 4.39 6.37 -0.17
N TYR A 200 5.47 6.80 -0.79
CA TYR A 200 5.88 6.31 -2.09
C TYR A 200 7.18 5.50 -1.98
N VAL A 201 7.12 4.24 -2.36
CA VAL A 201 8.29 3.36 -2.45
C VAL A 201 8.70 3.22 -3.89
N SER A 202 9.92 3.61 -4.22
CA SER A 202 10.46 3.48 -5.57
C SER A 202 11.97 3.21 -5.56
N HIS A 203 12.48 2.65 -6.67
CA HIS A 203 13.90 2.59 -6.97
C HIS A 203 14.35 3.79 -7.80
N SER A 204 13.42 4.50 -8.44
CA SER A 204 13.68 5.71 -9.21
C SER A 204 13.68 6.94 -8.29
N ILE A 205 14.86 7.54 -8.14
CA ILE A 205 15.01 8.78 -7.37
C ILE A 205 14.21 9.91 -8.02
N ASP A 206 14.19 9.99 -9.36
CA ASP A 206 13.48 11.04 -10.10
C ASP A 206 11.98 11.01 -9.80
N SER A 207 11.36 9.82 -9.82
CA SER A 207 9.93 9.68 -9.48
C SER A 207 9.63 10.04 -8.03
N VAL A 208 10.57 9.79 -7.12
CA VAL A 208 10.42 10.16 -5.70
C VAL A 208 10.50 11.68 -5.53
N LEU A 209 11.46 12.34 -6.18
CA LEU A 209 11.64 13.79 -6.10
C LEU A 209 10.47 14.57 -6.72
N GLU A 210 9.75 13.97 -7.66
CA GLU A 210 8.59 14.59 -8.30
C GLU A 210 7.34 14.59 -7.40
N ILE A 211 7.18 13.58 -6.54
CA ILE A 211 5.98 13.37 -5.73
C ILE A 211 6.22 13.72 -4.25
N CYS A 212 7.44 13.46 -3.75
CA CYS A 212 7.73 13.49 -2.33
C CYS A 212 8.53 14.70 -1.90
N THR A 213 8.16 15.27 -0.74
CA THR A 213 8.85 16.40 -0.11
C THR A 213 9.96 15.99 0.85
N ARG A 214 9.97 14.69 1.27
CA ARG A 214 10.93 14.10 2.19
C ARG A 214 11.29 12.69 1.75
N VAL A 215 12.51 12.24 2.04
CA VAL A 215 13.00 10.93 1.62
C VAL A 215 13.65 10.20 2.79
N ILE A 216 13.20 8.99 3.06
CA ILE A 216 13.81 8.07 4.01
C ILE A 216 14.64 7.04 3.25
N TYR A 217 15.96 7.01 3.50
CA TYR A 217 16.85 6.02 2.92
C TYR A 217 17.07 4.84 3.84
N LEU A 218 16.66 3.66 3.38
CA LEU A 218 16.81 2.39 4.08
C LEU A 218 18.02 1.58 3.57
N LYS A 219 18.80 1.05 4.50
CA LYS A 219 19.90 0.12 4.19
C LYS A 219 19.93 -1.00 5.23
N LYS A 220 19.75 -2.25 4.76
CA LYS A 220 19.80 -3.47 5.62
C LYS A 220 18.95 -3.34 6.90
N GLY A 221 17.72 -2.88 6.76
CA GLY A 221 16.77 -2.77 7.86
C GLY A 221 16.97 -1.57 8.79
N ASN A 222 17.84 -0.62 8.46
CA ASN A 222 18.07 0.60 9.26
C ASN A 222 17.79 1.84 8.42
N ILE A 223 17.32 2.92 9.05
CA ILE A 223 17.29 4.25 8.45
C ILE A 223 18.71 4.81 8.51
N VAL A 224 19.23 5.22 7.36
CA VAL A 224 20.56 5.82 7.23
C VAL A 224 20.45 7.34 7.03
N TYR A 225 19.34 7.78 6.43
CA TYR A 225 19.03 9.18 6.18
C TYR A 225 17.52 9.37 6.29
N ASP A 226 17.11 10.51 6.85
CA ASP A 226 15.71 10.98 6.97
C ASP A 226 15.67 12.51 6.89
#